data_0cb5aae852096d7a11f9c14d85da9021
#
_entry.id   0cb5aae852096d7a11f9c14d85da9021
#
_cell.length_a   1.000
_cell.length_b   1.000
_cell.length_c   1.000
_cell.angle_alpha   90.00
_cell.angle_beta   90.00
_cell.angle_gamma   90.00
#
_symmetry.space_group_name_H-M   'P 1'
#
loop_
_entity.id
_entity.type
_entity.pdbx_description
1 polymer ?
#
loop_
_entity_poly.entity_id
_entity_poly.type
_entity_poly.pdbx_seq_one_letter_code
_entity_poly.pdbx_strand_id
1 'polypeptide(L)'
;LCLWWVRGSGSLRRAGALLAAAWLVYALAALALPWALQASEGQGGRDLIERLREGEGTCGSRLILWRNVLHLIALRPWAGWGWGELDWAHYMTLYDGARFCHILDNAHNLPLQLAVELGLPVALLACAALAWAVWRARPWAERQPARQLAWGVLAAIGLHSLVEYPLWYAPFQIAVALCLWLLWATRRGAAPAAGRAPGRVAGAALLLAGSAYAGWDYHRISQLYLPREQRAA
;
A
#
# COMPACT_ATOMS: atom_id res chain seq x y z
N LEU A 1 -7.83 -17.08 -1.56
CA LEU A 1 -7.99 -17.13 -0.10
C LEU A 1 -9.44 -16.84 0.31
N CYS A 2 -10.04 -15.73 -0.05
CA CYS A 2 -11.44 -15.41 0.31
C CYS A 2 -12.43 -16.46 -0.16
N LEU A 3 -12.33 -16.95 -1.39
CA LEU A 3 -13.21 -17.99 -1.93
C LEU A 3 -13.05 -19.33 -1.19
N TRP A 4 -11.85 -19.62 -0.71
CA TRP A 4 -11.57 -20.85 0.04
C TRP A 4 -12.13 -20.80 1.45
N TRP A 5 -12.05 -19.66 2.14
CA TRP A 5 -12.66 -19.44 3.45
C TRP A 5 -14.19 -19.47 3.42
N VAL A 6 -14.78 -18.92 2.37
CA VAL A 6 -16.25 -18.88 2.18
C VAL A 6 -16.83 -20.26 1.87
N ARG A 7 -16.04 -21.19 1.34
CA ARG A 7 -16.49 -22.55 1.00
C ARG A 7 -16.99 -23.36 2.21
N GLY A 8 -16.53 -23.01 3.43
CA GLY A 8 -16.92 -23.69 4.67
C GLY A 8 -18.17 -23.13 5.37
N SER A 9 -18.73 -22.00 4.91
CA SER A 9 -19.75 -21.25 5.68
C SER A 9 -21.16 -21.21 5.09
N GLY A 10 -21.47 -21.98 4.04
CA GLY A 10 -22.82 -22.02 3.41
C GLY A 10 -23.28 -20.69 2.76
N SER A 11 -22.43 -19.63 2.82
CA SER A 11 -22.78 -18.29 2.33
C SER A 11 -22.09 -17.93 0.99
N LEU A 12 -21.60 -18.92 0.25
CA LEU A 12 -20.91 -18.73 -1.05
C LEU A 12 -21.71 -17.85 -2.03
N ARG A 13 -23.04 -18.04 -2.08
CA ARG A 13 -23.91 -17.23 -2.96
C ARG A 13 -23.96 -15.78 -2.52
N ARG A 14 -24.02 -15.50 -1.20
CA ARG A 14 -24.05 -14.13 -0.67
C ARG A 14 -22.71 -13.42 -0.85
N ALA A 15 -21.60 -14.09 -0.56
CA ALA A 15 -20.27 -13.52 -0.76
C ALA A 15 -19.95 -13.30 -2.24
N GLY A 16 -20.34 -14.24 -3.12
CA GLY A 16 -20.23 -14.06 -4.57
C GLY A 16 -21.09 -12.91 -5.09
N ALA A 17 -22.32 -12.78 -4.61
CA ALA A 17 -23.20 -11.66 -4.95
C ALA A 17 -22.66 -10.31 -4.46
N LEU A 18 -22.09 -10.22 -3.24
CA LEU A 18 -21.47 -9.01 -2.72
C LEU A 18 -20.22 -8.63 -3.51
N LEU A 19 -19.38 -9.59 -3.88
CA LEU A 19 -18.21 -9.34 -4.73
C LEU A 19 -18.63 -8.88 -6.13
N ALA A 20 -19.63 -9.53 -6.74
CA ALA A 20 -20.15 -9.13 -8.03
C ALA A 20 -20.78 -7.72 -7.98
N ALA A 21 -21.53 -7.41 -6.92
CA ALA A 21 -22.10 -6.08 -6.71
C ALA A 21 -21.01 -5.02 -6.51
N ALA A 22 -19.95 -5.31 -5.73
CA ALA A 22 -18.83 -4.40 -5.53
C ALA A 22 -18.08 -4.14 -6.85
N TRP A 23 -17.85 -5.17 -7.66
CA TRP A 23 -17.25 -5.02 -8.99
C TRP A 23 -18.15 -4.24 -9.95
N LEU A 24 -19.47 -4.47 -9.91
CA LEU A 24 -20.43 -3.73 -10.71
C LEU A 24 -20.44 -2.25 -10.35
N VAL A 25 -20.51 -1.93 -9.04
CA VAL A 25 -20.45 -0.55 -8.53
C VAL A 25 -19.13 0.11 -8.92
N TYR A 26 -18.00 -0.58 -8.80
CA TYR A 26 -16.69 -0.09 -9.23
C TYR A 26 -16.67 0.20 -10.74
N ALA A 27 -17.13 -0.74 -11.57
CA ALA A 27 -17.19 -0.57 -13.01
C ALA A 27 -18.12 0.59 -13.42
N LEU A 28 -19.28 0.69 -12.81
CA LEU A 28 -20.21 1.80 -13.03
C LEU A 28 -19.60 3.14 -12.61
N ALA A 29 -18.95 3.20 -11.45
CA ALA A 29 -18.27 4.40 -10.98
C ALA A 29 -17.11 4.79 -11.92
N ALA A 30 -16.29 3.82 -12.35
CA ALA A 30 -15.18 4.04 -13.27
C ALA A 30 -15.63 4.56 -14.64
N LEU A 31 -16.83 4.18 -15.10
CA LEU A 31 -17.40 4.65 -16.37
C LEU A 31 -18.18 5.95 -16.22
N ALA A 32 -18.97 6.10 -15.16
CA ALA A 32 -19.87 7.23 -14.98
C ALA A 32 -19.19 8.46 -14.36
N LEU A 33 -18.21 8.28 -13.47
CA LEU A 33 -17.56 9.37 -12.76
C LEU A 33 -16.81 10.32 -13.69
N PRO A 34 -16.00 9.86 -14.67
CA PRO A 34 -15.37 10.73 -15.65
C PRO A 34 -16.38 11.55 -16.44
N TRP A 35 -17.48 10.90 -16.86
CA TRP A 35 -18.55 11.58 -17.61
C TRP A 35 -19.28 12.63 -16.76
N ALA A 36 -19.57 12.33 -15.51
CA ALA A 36 -20.23 13.26 -14.58
C ALA A 36 -19.33 14.46 -14.23
N LEU A 37 -18.01 14.23 -14.07
CA LEU A 37 -17.03 15.28 -13.79
C LEU A 37 -16.78 16.18 -15.00
N GLN A 38 -16.78 15.64 -16.22
CA GLN A 38 -16.68 16.42 -17.45
C GLN A 38 -17.90 17.34 -17.66
N ALA A 39 -19.07 16.93 -17.17
CA ALA A 39 -20.28 17.74 -17.24
C ALA A 39 -20.31 18.90 -16.22
N SER A 40 -19.49 18.83 -15.16
CA SER A 40 -19.46 19.81 -14.06
C SER A 40 -18.31 20.83 -14.14
N GLU A 41 -17.20 20.50 -14.83
CA GLU A 41 -16.04 21.38 -14.94
C GLU A 41 -15.53 21.41 -16.39
N GLY A 42 -15.63 22.57 -17.03
CA GLY A 42 -15.21 22.81 -18.43
C GLY A 42 -13.71 22.72 -18.69
N GLN A 43 -12.91 22.02 -17.90
CA GLN A 43 -11.52 21.69 -18.14
C GLN A 43 -11.20 20.29 -17.61
N GLY A 44 -11.22 19.36 -18.52
CA GLY A 44 -10.70 18.04 -18.64
C GLY A 44 -9.94 17.40 -17.51
N GLY A 45 -10.64 16.63 -16.67
CA GLY A 45 -10.02 15.43 -16.14
C GLY A 45 -9.74 14.50 -17.33
N ARG A 46 -8.47 14.22 -17.63
CA ARG A 46 -8.11 13.23 -18.67
C ARG A 46 -8.84 11.94 -18.37
N ASP A 47 -9.67 11.50 -19.30
CA ASP A 47 -10.49 10.31 -19.18
C ASP A 47 -9.60 9.09 -18.86
N LEU A 48 -10.06 8.20 -17.97
CA LEU A 48 -9.38 6.93 -17.66
C LEU A 48 -9.11 6.13 -18.94
N ILE A 49 -10.03 6.21 -19.91
CA ILE A 49 -9.91 5.56 -21.22
C ILE A 49 -8.82 6.21 -22.06
N GLU A 50 -8.66 7.52 -21.98
CA GLU A 50 -7.60 8.26 -22.68
C GLU A 50 -6.23 7.94 -22.08
N ARG A 51 -6.12 7.85 -20.75
CA ARG A 51 -4.91 7.36 -20.06
C ARG A 51 -4.56 5.91 -20.42
N LEU A 52 -5.58 5.05 -20.61
CA LEU A 52 -5.37 3.67 -21.05
C LEU A 52 -5.01 3.59 -22.55
N ARG A 53 -5.46 4.54 -23.38
CA ARG A 53 -5.16 4.60 -24.82
C ARG A 53 -3.86 5.32 -25.14
N GLU A 54 -3.55 6.42 -24.45
CA GLU A 54 -2.32 7.20 -24.68
C GLU A 54 -1.10 6.49 -24.10
N GLY A 55 -1.27 5.49 -23.23
CA GLY A 55 -0.19 4.93 -22.43
C GLY A 55 0.37 6.00 -21.49
N GLU A 56 1.01 5.61 -20.41
CA GLU A 56 1.88 6.53 -19.65
C GLU A 56 2.88 7.11 -20.65
N GLY A 57 3.00 8.45 -20.69
CA GLY A 57 3.91 9.15 -21.63
C GLY A 57 5.25 8.42 -21.73
N THR A 58 5.88 8.47 -22.89
CA THR A 58 7.00 7.62 -23.34
C THR A 58 8.13 7.38 -22.33
N CYS A 59 8.23 8.14 -21.24
CA CYS A 59 9.24 8.01 -20.20
C CYS A 59 8.70 7.71 -18.79
N GLY A 60 7.38 7.78 -18.54
CA GLY A 60 6.75 7.59 -17.21
C GLY A 60 6.25 6.18 -16.93
N SER A 61 6.43 5.22 -17.84
CA SER A 61 5.86 3.89 -17.69
C SER A 61 6.53 3.08 -16.58
N ARG A 62 5.76 2.25 -15.87
CA ARG A 62 6.28 1.34 -14.83
C ARG A 62 7.30 0.34 -15.38
N LEU A 63 7.21 -0.02 -16.64
CA LEU A 63 8.19 -0.90 -17.28
C LEU A 63 9.56 -0.23 -17.39
N ILE A 64 9.59 1.06 -17.74
CA ILE A 64 10.83 1.84 -17.78
C ILE A 64 11.38 2.01 -16.36
N LEU A 65 10.52 2.37 -15.38
CA LEU A 65 10.88 2.47 -13.99
C LEU A 65 11.55 1.18 -13.50
N TRP A 66 10.88 0.03 -13.64
CA TRP A 66 11.41 -1.25 -13.17
C TRP A 66 12.69 -1.66 -13.90
N ARG A 67 12.80 -1.36 -15.22
CA ARG A 67 14.04 -1.60 -15.97
C ARG A 67 15.19 -0.77 -15.40
N ASN A 68 14.95 0.50 -15.08
CA ASN A 68 15.97 1.35 -14.45
C ASN A 68 16.34 0.85 -13.05
N VAL A 69 15.36 0.46 -12.23
CA VAL A 69 15.61 -0.13 -10.90
C VAL A 69 16.42 -1.43 -11.01
N LEU A 70 16.09 -2.33 -11.94
CA LEU A 70 16.86 -3.55 -12.17
C LEU A 70 18.31 -3.26 -12.61
N HIS A 71 18.51 -2.23 -13.43
CA HIS A 71 19.86 -1.77 -13.79
C HIS A 71 20.64 -1.27 -12.56
N LEU A 72 20.01 -0.49 -11.69
CA LEU A 72 20.63 -0.02 -10.44
C LEU A 72 20.98 -1.18 -9.50
N ILE A 73 20.10 -2.20 -9.39
CA ILE A 73 20.38 -3.42 -8.62
C ILE A 73 21.61 -4.15 -9.20
N ALA A 74 21.71 -4.25 -10.54
CA ALA A 74 22.83 -4.91 -11.19
C ALA A 74 24.18 -4.19 -10.95
N LEU A 75 24.15 -2.87 -10.79
CA LEU A 75 25.35 -2.08 -10.45
C LEU A 75 25.83 -2.31 -9.02
N ARG A 76 24.91 -2.51 -8.06
CA ARG A 76 25.24 -2.73 -6.64
C ARG A 76 24.44 -3.87 -6.02
N PRO A 77 24.64 -5.13 -6.46
CA PRO A 77 23.77 -6.24 -6.08
C PRO A 77 23.91 -6.67 -4.60
N TRP A 78 25.06 -6.44 -3.98
CA TRP A 78 25.34 -6.98 -2.65
C TRP A 78 24.89 -6.09 -1.49
N ALA A 79 25.14 -4.79 -1.56
CA ALA A 79 24.87 -3.85 -0.48
C ALA A 79 23.79 -2.81 -0.84
N GLY A 80 23.35 -2.78 -2.11
CA GLY A 80 22.44 -1.77 -2.60
C GLY A 80 23.05 -0.37 -2.64
N TRP A 81 22.20 0.63 -2.73
CA TRP A 81 22.59 2.04 -2.80
C TRP A 81 22.48 2.77 -1.47
N GLY A 82 21.81 2.20 -0.49
CA GLY A 82 21.50 2.80 0.79
C GLY A 82 19.99 2.99 0.97
N TRP A 83 19.54 3.01 2.22
CA TRP A 83 18.14 3.23 2.56
C TRP A 83 17.71 4.65 2.20
N GLY A 84 16.67 4.79 1.35
CA GLY A 84 16.18 6.08 0.88
C GLY A 84 17.02 6.74 -0.20
N GLU A 85 18.01 6.06 -0.78
CA GLU A 85 18.94 6.64 -1.78
C GLU A 85 18.58 6.27 -3.23
N LEU A 86 17.36 5.79 -3.49
CA LEU A 86 16.97 5.40 -4.83
C LEU A 86 16.91 6.58 -5.80
N ASP A 87 16.43 7.74 -5.36
CA ASP A 87 16.38 8.97 -6.14
C ASP A 87 17.78 9.46 -6.51
N TRP A 88 18.71 9.46 -5.55
CA TRP A 88 20.12 9.77 -5.76
C TRP A 88 20.77 8.79 -6.72
N ALA A 89 20.57 7.48 -6.52
CA ALA A 89 21.08 6.44 -7.39
C ALA A 89 20.59 6.62 -8.84
N HIS A 90 19.30 6.91 -9.01
CA HIS A 90 18.71 7.18 -10.30
C HIS A 90 19.26 8.47 -10.94
N TYR A 91 19.42 9.52 -10.14
CA TYR A 91 19.96 10.80 -10.60
C TYR A 91 21.39 10.66 -11.13
N MET A 92 22.24 9.95 -10.41
CA MET A 92 23.68 9.78 -10.73
C MET A 92 23.97 8.75 -11.82
N THR A 93 22.97 7.94 -12.23
CA THR A 93 23.19 6.84 -13.18
C THR A 93 22.74 7.24 -14.58
N LEU A 94 23.61 6.95 -15.56
CA LEU A 94 23.28 7.00 -16.98
C LEU A 94 22.76 5.63 -17.41
N TYR A 95 21.75 5.63 -18.26
CA TYR A 95 21.12 4.40 -18.78
C TYR A 95 21.31 4.33 -20.29
N ASP A 96 21.63 3.15 -20.80
CA ASP A 96 21.81 2.90 -22.24
C ASP A 96 20.48 2.95 -23.03
N GLY A 97 19.35 3.06 -22.34
CA GLY A 97 18.01 3.05 -22.92
C GLY A 97 17.10 4.15 -22.34
N ALA A 98 15.80 3.91 -22.39
CA ALA A 98 14.82 4.84 -21.86
C ALA A 98 15.03 5.07 -20.35
N ARG A 99 15.12 6.35 -19.97
CA ARG A 99 15.21 6.79 -18.59
C ARG A 99 13.81 7.18 -18.09
N PHE A 100 13.46 6.75 -16.88
CA PHE A 100 12.28 7.23 -16.20
C PHE A 100 12.40 8.73 -15.92
N CYS A 101 11.38 9.51 -16.28
CA CYS A 101 11.50 10.97 -16.36
C CYS A 101 11.06 11.72 -15.10
N HIS A 102 10.50 11.03 -14.14
CA HIS A 102 10.12 11.63 -12.86
C HIS A 102 11.15 11.33 -11.77
N ILE A 103 11.00 11.97 -10.61
CA ILE A 103 11.78 11.63 -9.42
C ILE A 103 11.48 10.18 -9.06
N LEU A 104 12.52 9.37 -8.97
CA LEU A 104 12.41 7.93 -8.67
C LEU A 104 12.75 7.70 -7.20
N ASP A 105 11.87 8.09 -6.31
CA ASP A 105 11.99 7.90 -4.86
C ASP A 105 11.49 6.53 -4.39
N ASN A 106 10.70 5.86 -5.23
CA ASN A 106 10.15 4.55 -4.91
C ASN A 106 10.05 3.63 -6.14
N ALA A 107 10.37 2.35 -5.95
CA ALA A 107 10.32 1.35 -7.03
C ALA A 107 8.89 0.87 -7.35
N HIS A 108 7.87 1.29 -6.60
CA HIS A 108 6.49 0.79 -6.70
C HIS A 108 6.39 -0.75 -6.67
N ASN A 109 7.33 -1.38 -5.99
CA ASN A 109 7.42 -2.83 -5.82
C ASN A 109 8.34 -3.10 -4.62
N LEU A 110 7.80 -3.59 -3.53
CA LEU A 110 8.54 -3.77 -2.27
C LEU A 110 9.79 -4.67 -2.41
N PRO A 111 9.74 -5.85 -3.05
CA PRO A 111 10.96 -6.62 -3.33
C PRO A 111 12.04 -5.85 -4.08
N LEU A 112 11.68 -5.11 -5.12
CA LEU A 112 12.64 -4.31 -5.88
C LEU A 112 13.18 -3.15 -5.07
N GLN A 113 12.34 -2.49 -4.25
CA GLN A 113 12.77 -1.43 -3.33
C GLN A 113 13.84 -1.94 -2.35
N LEU A 114 13.56 -3.07 -1.69
CA LEU A 114 14.53 -3.68 -0.78
C LEU A 114 15.82 -4.08 -1.50
N ALA A 115 15.72 -4.59 -2.72
CA ALA A 115 16.88 -5.03 -3.48
C ALA A 115 17.76 -3.85 -3.94
N VAL A 116 17.18 -2.74 -4.37
CA VAL A 116 17.94 -1.58 -4.81
C VAL A 116 18.58 -0.83 -3.64
N GLU A 117 17.91 -0.74 -2.51
CA GLU A 117 18.42 0.00 -1.34
C GLU A 117 19.35 -0.82 -0.46
N LEU A 118 19.01 -2.09 -0.18
CA LEU A 118 19.72 -2.95 0.79
C LEU A 118 20.51 -4.10 0.14
N GLY A 119 20.38 -4.27 -1.17
CA GLY A 119 20.98 -5.35 -1.92
C GLY A 119 20.16 -6.64 -1.96
N LEU A 120 20.48 -7.50 -2.91
CA LEU A 120 19.78 -8.79 -3.13
C LEU A 120 19.79 -9.71 -1.90
N PRO A 121 20.89 -9.86 -1.13
CA PRO A 121 20.89 -10.77 0.01
C PRO A 121 19.85 -10.40 1.06
N VAL A 122 19.76 -9.11 1.40
CA VAL A 122 18.78 -8.62 2.40
C VAL A 122 17.36 -8.71 1.86
N ALA A 123 17.14 -8.35 0.60
CA ALA A 123 15.83 -8.45 -0.04
C ALA A 123 15.32 -9.90 -0.09
N LEU A 124 16.17 -10.83 -0.51
CA LEU A 124 15.83 -12.26 -0.57
C LEU A 124 15.55 -12.82 0.82
N LEU A 125 16.36 -12.46 1.83
CA LEU A 125 16.17 -12.90 3.20
C LEU A 125 14.82 -12.36 3.76
N ALA A 126 14.51 -11.09 3.54
CA ALA A 126 13.25 -10.47 3.98
C ALA A 126 12.04 -11.13 3.29
N CYS A 127 12.09 -11.33 1.98
CA CYS A 127 11.03 -12.01 1.24
C CYS A 127 10.86 -13.47 1.67
N ALA A 128 11.97 -14.20 1.87
CA ALA A 128 11.93 -15.58 2.34
C ALA A 128 11.39 -15.69 3.77
N ALA A 129 11.80 -14.78 4.67
CA ALA A 129 11.31 -14.73 6.03
C ALA A 129 9.78 -14.43 6.08
N LEU A 130 9.32 -13.50 5.25
CA LEU A 130 7.88 -13.20 5.13
C LEU A 130 7.11 -14.41 4.60
N ALA A 131 7.59 -15.02 3.52
CA ALA A 131 6.97 -16.21 2.93
C ALA A 131 6.92 -17.37 3.93
N TRP A 132 8.02 -17.61 4.65
CA TRP A 132 8.10 -18.62 5.70
C TRP A 132 7.12 -18.32 6.86
N ALA A 133 7.04 -17.06 7.31
CA ALA A 133 6.13 -16.65 8.37
C ALA A 133 4.66 -16.87 7.96
N VAL A 134 4.28 -16.52 6.74
CA VAL A 134 2.94 -16.77 6.19
C VAL A 134 2.68 -18.27 6.09
N TRP A 135 3.64 -19.04 5.57
CA TRP A 135 3.49 -20.49 5.45
C TRP A 135 3.36 -21.17 6.82
N ARG A 136 4.17 -20.75 7.80
CA ARG A 136 4.14 -21.25 9.18
C ARG A 136 2.83 -20.90 9.90
N ALA A 137 2.29 -19.72 9.64
CA ALA A 137 1.03 -19.24 10.21
C ALA A 137 -0.21 -19.93 9.62
N ARG A 138 -0.10 -20.52 8.42
CA ARG A 138 -1.16 -21.28 7.72
C ARG A 138 -2.49 -20.52 7.64
N PRO A 139 -2.55 -19.30 7.08
CA PRO A 139 -3.76 -18.50 7.00
C PRO A 139 -4.92 -19.21 6.28
N TRP A 140 -4.62 -20.14 5.38
CA TRP A 140 -5.61 -20.98 4.70
C TRP A 140 -6.33 -21.98 5.61
N ALA A 141 -5.75 -22.32 6.79
CA ALA A 141 -6.35 -23.21 7.78
C ALA A 141 -7.15 -22.43 8.84
N GLU A 142 -7.19 -21.10 8.74
CA GLU A 142 -7.87 -20.25 9.72
C GLU A 142 -9.39 -20.42 9.64
N ARG A 143 -10.03 -20.56 10.81
CA ARG A 143 -11.49 -20.75 10.92
C ARG A 143 -12.21 -19.61 11.62
N GLN A 144 -11.51 -18.76 12.35
CA GLN A 144 -12.10 -17.64 13.06
C GLN A 144 -12.31 -16.44 12.10
N PRO A 145 -13.55 -15.93 11.93
CA PRO A 145 -13.85 -14.88 10.95
C PRO A 145 -13.00 -13.61 11.13
N ALA A 146 -12.78 -13.17 12.37
CA ALA A 146 -11.96 -12.00 12.66
C ALA A 146 -10.50 -12.18 12.21
N ARG A 147 -9.93 -13.38 12.40
CA ARG A 147 -8.57 -13.71 11.96
C ARG A 147 -8.50 -13.88 10.45
N GLN A 148 -9.55 -14.44 9.82
CA GLN A 148 -9.66 -14.51 8.37
C GLN A 148 -9.67 -13.10 7.75
N LEU A 149 -10.43 -12.18 8.34
CA LEU A 149 -10.43 -10.77 7.92
C LEU A 149 -9.03 -10.15 8.02
N ALA A 150 -8.35 -10.31 9.16
CA ALA A 150 -7.00 -9.80 9.35
C ALA A 150 -6.02 -10.36 8.30
N TRP A 151 -6.05 -11.65 8.03
CA TRP A 151 -5.24 -12.27 6.98
C TRP A 151 -5.61 -11.78 5.58
N GLY A 152 -6.90 -11.53 5.32
CA GLY A 152 -7.38 -10.96 4.06
C GLY A 152 -6.84 -9.55 3.83
N VAL A 153 -6.89 -8.69 4.84
CA VAL A 153 -6.33 -7.33 4.79
C VAL A 153 -4.83 -7.36 4.58
N LEU A 154 -4.09 -8.20 5.34
CA LEU A 154 -2.63 -8.35 5.16
C LEU A 154 -2.28 -8.85 3.77
N ALA A 155 -3.03 -9.80 3.23
CA ALA A 155 -2.82 -10.31 1.87
C ALA A 155 -3.09 -9.22 0.82
N ALA A 156 -4.14 -8.42 0.98
CA ALA A 156 -4.46 -7.33 0.07
C ALA A 156 -3.35 -6.26 0.07
N ILE A 157 -2.87 -5.85 1.26
CA ILE A 157 -1.76 -4.89 1.39
C ILE A 157 -0.47 -5.48 0.82
N GLY A 158 -0.18 -6.76 1.09
CA GLY A 158 0.98 -7.46 0.54
C GLY A 158 0.98 -7.52 -0.98
N LEU A 159 -0.17 -7.86 -1.61
CA LEU A 159 -0.33 -7.85 -3.06
C LEU A 159 -0.22 -6.43 -3.64
N HIS A 160 -0.81 -5.44 -2.96
CA HIS A 160 -0.70 -4.03 -3.35
C HIS A 160 0.77 -3.57 -3.31
N SER A 161 1.56 -4.04 -2.34
CA SER A 161 3.00 -3.73 -2.23
C SER A 161 3.87 -4.30 -3.37
N LEU A 162 3.32 -5.15 -4.23
CA LEU A 162 4.01 -5.63 -5.45
C LEU A 162 3.85 -4.67 -6.65
N VAL A 163 2.93 -3.72 -6.57
CA VAL A 163 2.62 -2.78 -7.66
C VAL A 163 2.60 -1.34 -7.22
N GLU A 164 2.62 -1.08 -5.91
CA GLU A 164 2.62 0.23 -5.26
C GLU A 164 3.42 0.18 -3.96
N TYR A 165 3.46 1.31 -3.23
CA TYR A 165 4.15 1.44 -1.95
C TYR A 165 3.21 1.80 -0.77
N PRO A 166 2.14 1.01 -0.52
CA PRO A 166 1.15 1.33 0.51
C PRO A 166 1.77 1.45 1.91
N LEU A 167 2.84 0.70 2.19
CA LEU A 167 3.49 0.70 3.51
C LEU A 167 4.23 2.01 3.86
N TRP A 168 4.36 2.95 2.92
CA TRP A 168 4.85 4.30 3.19
C TRP A 168 3.75 5.25 3.70
N TYR A 169 2.48 4.81 3.66
CA TYR A 169 1.34 5.61 4.12
C TYR A 169 0.81 5.12 5.46
N ALA A 170 0.64 6.05 6.41
CA ALA A 170 0.18 5.76 7.76
C ALA A 170 -1.10 4.92 7.87
N PRO A 171 -2.16 5.12 7.04
CA PRO A 171 -3.36 4.28 7.10
C PRO A 171 -3.07 2.79 6.90
N PHE A 172 -2.19 2.43 5.97
CA PHE A 172 -1.82 1.04 5.72
C PHE A 172 -0.94 0.47 6.83
N GLN A 173 -0.03 1.27 7.38
CA GLN A 173 0.79 0.88 8.54
C GLN A 173 -0.09 0.59 9.76
N ILE A 174 -1.08 1.43 10.03
CA ILE A 174 -2.07 1.23 11.11
C ILE A 174 -2.87 -0.05 10.85
N ALA A 175 -3.36 -0.27 9.62
CA ALA A 175 -4.10 -1.47 9.27
C ALA A 175 -3.26 -2.74 9.48
N VAL A 176 -1.99 -2.74 9.05
CA VAL A 176 -1.05 -3.85 9.28
C VAL A 176 -0.84 -4.08 10.78
N ALA A 177 -0.57 -3.01 11.54
CA ALA A 177 -0.35 -3.11 12.99
C ALA A 177 -1.57 -3.68 13.73
N LEU A 178 -2.79 -3.21 13.38
CA LEU A 178 -4.04 -3.73 13.96
C LEU A 178 -4.28 -5.19 13.59
N CYS A 179 -4.03 -5.60 12.35
CA CYS A 179 -4.16 -6.99 11.92
C CYS A 179 -3.17 -7.90 12.64
N LEU A 180 -1.90 -7.50 12.75
CA LEU A 180 -0.88 -8.25 13.47
C LEU A 180 -1.20 -8.34 14.96
N TRP A 181 -1.65 -7.24 15.57
CA TRP A 181 -2.09 -7.24 16.96
C TRP A 181 -3.28 -8.18 17.17
N LEU A 182 -4.29 -8.15 16.30
CA LEU A 182 -5.45 -9.04 16.38
C LEU A 182 -5.03 -10.51 16.28
N LEU A 183 -4.17 -10.85 15.33
CA LEU A 183 -3.63 -12.19 15.14
C LEU A 183 -2.83 -12.65 16.37
N TRP A 184 -2.04 -11.76 16.96
CA TRP A 184 -1.27 -12.04 18.17
C TRP A 184 -2.16 -12.19 19.40
N ALA A 185 -3.11 -11.27 19.65
CA ALA A 185 -3.99 -11.25 20.80
C ALA A 185 -4.92 -12.47 20.85
N THR A 186 -5.35 -12.96 19.68
CA THR A 186 -6.24 -14.13 19.58
C THR A 186 -5.50 -15.48 19.52
N ARG A 187 -4.17 -15.45 19.51
CA ARG A 187 -3.34 -16.68 19.43
C ARG A 187 -3.45 -17.59 20.66
N ARG A 188 -3.78 -17.05 21.82
CA ARG A 188 -3.79 -17.74 23.12
C ARG A 188 -5.17 -18.21 23.57
N GLY A 189 -6.18 -18.15 22.69
CA GLY A 189 -7.56 -18.53 23.06
C GLY A 189 -8.19 -17.63 24.14
N ALA A 190 -7.48 -16.62 24.60
CA ALA A 190 -8.00 -15.64 25.53
C ALA A 190 -8.89 -14.67 24.73
N ALA A 191 -10.20 -14.73 24.97
CA ALA A 191 -11.04 -13.59 24.65
C ALA A 191 -10.39 -12.36 25.31
N PRO A 192 -10.26 -11.22 24.59
CA PRO A 192 -9.74 -10.01 25.21
C PRO A 192 -10.59 -9.75 26.44
N ALA A 193 -9.96 -9.75 27.61
CA ALA A 193 -10.68 -9.44 28.85
C ALA A 193 -11.41 -8.12 28.63
N ALA A 194 -12.72 -8.12 28.73
CA ALA A 194 -13.61 -6.95 28.52
C ALA A 194 -13.42 -5.87 29.60
N GLY A 195 -12.35 -5.97 30.40
CA GLY A 195 -12.00 -5.00 31.43
C GLY A 195 -11.36 -3.74 30.83
N ARG A 196 -11.83 -2.60 31.28
CA ARG A 196 -11.17 -1.30 31.08
C ARG A 196 -9.81 -1.33 31.81
N ALA A 197 -8.77 -1.83 31.17
CA ALA A 197 -7.42 -1.68 31.69
C ALA A 197 -7.01 -0.21 31.52
N PRO A 198 -6.65 0.53 32.59
CA PRO A 198 -6.30 1.94 32.53
C PRO A 198 -5.20 2.23 31.48
N GLY A 199 -4.28 1.29 31.27
CA GLY A 199 -3.27 1.38 30.22
C GLY A 199 -3.81 1.37 28.77
N ARG A 200 -4.98 0.77 28.51
CA ARG A 200 -5.60 0.81 27.16
C ARG A 200 -6.23 2.16 26.90
N VAL A 201 -6.87 2.76 27.91
CA VAL A 201 -7.46 4.09 27.80
C VAL A 201 -6.34 5.13 27.63
N ALA A 202 -5.28 5.03 28.42
CA ALA A 202 -4.10 5.91 28.27
C ALA A 202 -3.43 5.76 26.89
N GLY A 203 -3.25 4.53 26.41
CA GLY A 203 -2.72 4.28 25.07
C GLY A 203 -3.58 4.86 23.95
N ALA A 204 -4.92 4.68 24.05
CA ALA A 204 -5.85 5.26 23.07
C ALA A 204 -5.83 6.81 23.14
N ALA A 205 -5.77 7.39 24.32
CA ALA A 205 -5.67 8.84 24.50
C ALA A 205 -4.38 9.41 23.90
N LEU A 206 -3.24 8.74 24.12
CA LEU A 206 -1.96 9.13 23.53
C LEU A 206 -1.98 9.03 21.99
N LEU A 207 -2.58 7.97 21.44
CA LEU A 207 -2.73 7.85 19.99
C LEU A 207 -3.61 8.96 19.42
N LEU A 208 -4.73 9.26 20.06
CA LEU A 208 -5.62 10.36 19.65
C LEU A 208 -4.92 11.72 19.74
N ALA A 209 -4.20 11.99 20.83
CA ALA A 209 -3.44 13.22 21.00
C ALA A 209 -2.33 13.35 19.95
N GLY A 210 -1.58 12.28 19.70
CA GLY A 210 -0.56 12.24 18.65
C GLY A 210 -1.13 12.44 17.25
N SER A 211 -2.27 11.83 16.94
CA SER A 211 -2.96 12.03 15.67
C SER A 211 -3.48 13.46 15.49
N ALA A 212 -4.04 14.03 16.55
CA ALA A 212 -4.51 15.42 16.54
C ALA A 212 -3.34 16.40 16.35
N TYR A 213 -2.22 16.17 17.04
CA TYR A 213 -1.00 16.96 16.87
C TYR A 213 -0.46 16.84 15.44
N ALA A 214 -0.34 15.61 14.90
CA ALA A 214 0.13 15.41 13.53
C ALA A 214 -0.78 16.08 12.49
N GLY A 215 -2.11 16.00 12.69
CA GLY A 215 -3.08 16.69 11.84
C GLY A 215 -2.96 18.21 11.90
N TRP A 216 -2.73 18.76 13.09
CA TRP A 216 -2.51 20.19 13.28
C TRP A 216 -1.19 20.66 12.65
N ASP A 217 -0.10 19.91 12.87
CA ASP A 217 1.20 20.22 12.29
C ASP A 217 1.18 20.12 10.76
N TYR A 218 0.55 19.08 10.22
CA TYR A 218 0.31 18.95 8.77
C TYR A 218 -0.48 20.15 8.22
N HIS A 219 -1.54 20.58 8.91
CA HIS A 219 -2.30 21.76 8.52
C HIS A 219 -1.43 23.01 8.48
N ARG A 220 -0.58 23.23 9.46
CA ARG A 220 0.38 24.34 9.49
C ARG A 220 1.35 24.31 8.33
N ILE A 221 1.95 23.14 8.07
CA ILE A 221 2.92 22.97 6.98
C ILE A 221 2.23 23.14 5.62
N SER A 222 1.02 22.60 5.45
CA SER A 222 0.26 22.70 4.20
C SER A 222 -0.04 24.16 3.80
N GLN A 223 -0.14 25.09 4.78
CA GLN A 223 -0.33 26.50 4.49
C GLN A 223 0.85 27.13 3.72
N LEU A 224 2.05 26.55 3.83
CA LEU A 224 3.24 27.05 3.09
C LEU A 224 3.08 26.88 1.57
N TYR A 225 2.33 25.89 1.14
CA TYR A 225 2.08 25.58 -0.28
C TYR A 225 0.90 26.37 -0.87
N LEU A 226 0.12 27.07 -0.03
CA LEU A 226 -0.97 27.92 -0.50
C LEU A 226 -0.46 29.31 -0.88
N PRO A 227 -1.11 29.97 -1.90
CA PRO A 227 -0.90 31.37 -2.16
C PRO A 227 -1.10 32.22 -0.90
N ARG A 228 -0.35 33.29 -0.74
CA ARG A 228 -0.37 34.12 0.48
C ARG A 228 -1.78 34.58 0.89
N GLU A 229 -2.63 34.84 -0.10
CA GLU A 229 -4.02 35.29 0.08
C GLU A 229 -4.96 34.22 0.65
N GLN A 230 -4.57 32.95 0.56
CA GLN A 230 -5.38 31.79 1.00
C GLN A 230 -4.86 31.16 2.30
N ARG A 231 -3.77 31.70 2.87
CA ARG A 231 -3.19 31.18 4.11
C ARG A 231 -4.07 31.56 5.29
N ALA A 232 -4.35 30.58 6.15
CA ALA A 232 -4.96 30.88 7.44
C ALA A 232 -4.03 31.75 8.29
N ALA A 233 -4.59 32.80 8.90
CA ALA A 233 -3.86 33.71 9.77
C ALA A 233 -3.44 33.04 11.09
#